data_34ddc8cd87c77ce786d998716857df17
#
_entry.id   34ddc8cd87c77ce786d998716857df17
#
_cell.length_a   1.000
_cell.length_b   1.000
_cell.length_c   1.000
_cell.angle_alpha   90.00
_cell.angle_beta   90.00
_cell.angle_gamma   90.00
#
_symmetry.space_group_name_H-M   'P 1'
#
loop_
_entity.id
_entity.type
_entity.pdbx_description
1 polymer ?
#
loop_
_entity_poly.entity_id
_entity_poly.type
_entity_poly.pdbx_seq_one_letter_code
_entity_poly.pdbx_strand_id
1 'polypeptide(L)'
;MKSQNNKIIFGLKVRQLRTAQSASFALLAEQTGMSVSYLNEIEKGKKYPKDDKIKLLAKALNTTPDALTSQVLPKSLAPIETLLQSNFLNELPLDLFGIELSKVVEIIANAPLRVGAFISTLVELSRNYALREENFYFAALRSYLELHNNYFEEIEEVVSQFVKQHKIPTDHAIPAHVLGSILEKKMDYTLVENGLSAFPELHNVRAIFVPKHRKFLLNAKLNEQQRAFQFGKELGFNALNLKERAYTSSLLRVITFDEALNHFKAGYFSAALLMNREAFIKDIEQVLAMEKWDNGASFERLIEKYNATPEMLFQRMTNVFPQFFGLSNLFFLRFIHNLDTNQFDINKELHLNRRHHPHGNGLDEHYCRRWISISLLQDLQNAHLDAQKAQNTEGSPSMSDVGFQMSASDSKSETQNSKPDYIVGIQKSRYFQTNDEYLCFTVARQASNGRNASLTIGILIDAEAKKRICFLNDPTIPSREVSTTCERCAMPNCEERATPPLVIQRRESRQRLNEALGKILNNG
;
A
#
# COMPACT_ATOMS: atom_id res chain seq x y z
N MET A 1 28.87 9.91 -21.04
CA MET A 1 28.70 8.46 -20.80
C MET A 1 27.55 7.97 -21.64
N LYS A 2 27.69 6.83 -22.36
CA LYS A 2 26.55 6.24 -23.09
C LYS A 2 25.53 5.70 -22.09
N SER A 3 24.24 5.86 -22.37
CA SER A 3 23.16 5.44 -21.47
C SER A 3 23.24 3.94 -21.15
N GLN A 4 22.69 3.50 -20.03
CA GLN A 4 22.68 2.08 -19.64
C GLN A 4 21.99 1.23 -20.71
N ASN A 5 20.92 1.74 -21.33
CA ASN A 5 20.22 1.08 -22.42
C ASN A 5 21.12 0.80 -23.63
N ASN A 6 22.00 1.75 -23.98
CA ASN A 6 22.95 1.54 -25.10
C ASN A 6 23.92 0.40 -24.84
N LYS A 7 24.39 0.22 -23.63
CA LYS A 7 25.26 -0.90 -23.26
C LYS A 7 24.52 -2.24 -23.37
N ILE A 8 23.27 -2.27 -22.92
CA ILE A 8 22.41 -3.45 -22.97
C ILE A 8 22.11 -3.84 -24.42
N ILE A 9 21.66 -2.88 -25.24
CA ILE A 9 21.35 -3.14 -26.67
C ILE A 9 22.56 -3.65 -27.41
N PHE A 10 23.73 -3.04 -27.18
CA PHE A 10 24.99 -3.50 -27.78
C PHE A 10 25.35 -4.92 -27.35
N GLY A 11 25.29 -5.19 -26.05
CA GLY A 11 25.61 -6.52 -25.49
C GLY A 11 24.68 -7.62 -26.01
N LEU A 12 23.38 -7.35 -26.14
CA LEU A 12 22.41 -8.28 -26.72
C LEU A 12 22.72 -8.64 -28.19
N LYS A 13 23.11 -7.65 -28.99
CA LYS A 13 23.50 -7.88 -30.40
C LYS A 13 24.75 -8.72 -30.51
N VAL A 14 25.79 -8.43 -29.72
CA VAL A 14 27.02 -9.22 -29.67
C VAL A 14 26.71 -10.66 -29.32
N ARG A 15 25.92 -10.89 -28.27
CA ARG A 15 25.51 -12.23 -27.85
C ARG A 15 24.72 -12.97 -28.93
N GLN A 16 23.74 -12.30 -29.55
CA GLN A 16 22.91 -12.89 -30.60
C GLN A 16 23.78 -13.35 -31.78
N LEU A 17 24.69 -12.50 -32.27
CA LEU A 17 25.57 -12.83 -33.39
C LEU A 17 26.55 -13.93 -33.02
N ARG A 18 27.15 -13.90 -31.84
CA ARG A 18 28.01 -14.97 -31.34
C ARG A 18 27.27 -16.31 -31.25
N THR A 19 26.07 -16.32 -30.70
CA THR A 19 25.27 -17.54 -30.54
C THR A 19 24.80 -18.10 -31.91
N ALA A 20 24.43 -17.22 -32.85
CA ALA A 20 24.04 -17.59 -34.19
C ALA A 20 25.20 -18.27 -34.97
N GLN A 21 26.44 -17.89 -34.66
CA GLN A 21 27.64 -18.51 -35.22
C GLN A 21 28.14 -19.71 -34.40
N SER A 22 27.42 -20.09 -33.33
CA SER A 22 27.86 -21.14 -32.40
C SER A 22 29.28 -20.92 -31.83
N ALA A 23 29.73 -19.65 -31.78
CA ALA A 23 31.06 -19.29 -31.31
C ALA A 23 31.12 -19.26 -29.76
N SER A 24 32.16 -19.90 -29.21
CA SER A 24 32.44 -19.80 -27.77
C SER A 24 33.08 -18.46 -27.41
N PHE A 25 33.03 -18.09 -26.13
CA PHE A 25 33.77 -16.92 -25.66
C PHE A 25 35.26 -17.02 -25.87
N ALA A 26 35.84 -18.24 -25.80
CA ALA A 26 37.26 -18.47 -26.05
C ALA A 26 37.61 -18.16 -27.50
N LEU A 27 36.81 -18.64 -28.46
CA LEU A 27 37.02 -18.37 -29.89
C LEU A 27 36.91 -16.88 -30.22
N LEU A 28 35.87 -16.19 -29.64
CA LEU A 28 35.71 -14.75 -29.85
C LEU A 28 36.86 -13.95 -29.22
N ALA A 29 37.39 -14.40 -28.08
CA ALA A 29 38.54 -13.79 -27.42
C ALA A 29 39.81 -13.91 -28.28
N GLU A 30 40.06 -15.09 -28.88
CA GLU A 30 41.15 -15.32 -29.78
C GLU A 30 41.07 -14.42 -31.03
N GLN A 31 39.89 -14.32 -31.64
CA GLN A 31 39.69 -13.52 -32.86
C GLN A 31 39.77 -12.01 -32.62
N THR A 32 39.43 -11.54 -31.43
CA THR A 32 39.37 -10.11 -31.11
C THR A 32 40.53 -9.61 -30.27
N GLY A 33 41.34 -10.50 -29.69
CA GLY A 33 42.39 -10.16 -28.74
C GLY A 33 41.85 -9.61 -27.40
N MET A 34 40.57 -9.82 -27.09
CA MET A 34 39.94 -9.38 -25.84
C MET A 34 39.86 -10.52 -24.82
N SER A 35 39.89 -10.21 -23.55
CA SER A 35 39.72 -11.25 -22.53
C SER A 35 38.28 -11.78 -22.51
N VAL A 36 38.10 -13.05 -22.18
CA VAL A 36 36.80 -13.71 -21.99
C VAL A 36 35.95 -12.96 -20.99
N SER A 37 36.55 -12.49 -19.90
CA SER A 37 35.85 -11.70 -18.86
C SER A 37 35.29 -10.38 -19.42
N TYR A 38 36.07 -9.66 -20.22
CA TYR A 38 35.65 -8.41 -20.82
C TYR A 38 34.51 -8.60 -21.85
N LEU A 39 34.59 -9.67 -22.67
CA LEU A 39 33.53 -10.03 -23.62
C LEU A 39 32.22 -10.37 -22.87
N ASN A 40 32.33 -11.12 -21.77
CA ASN A 40 31.18 -11.45 -20.93
C ASN A 40 30.56 -10.18 -20.29
N GLU A 41 31.39 -9.22 -19.84
CA GLU A 41 30.88 -7.93 -19.34
C GLU A 41 30.21 -7.08 -20.41
N ILE A 42 30.66 -7.15 -21.66
CA ILE A 42 30.01 -6.52 -22.81
C ILE A 42 28.64 -7.16 -23.08
N GLU A 43 28.57 -8.50 -23.18
CA GLU A 43 27.31 -9.20 -23.43
C GLU A 43 26.26 -9.01 -22.30
N LYS A 44 26.71 -8.80 -21.06
CA LYS A 44 25.88 -8.48 -19.89
C LYS A 44 25.46 -6.98 -19.82
N GLY A 45 25.89 -6.18 -20.78
CA GLY A 45 25.58 -4.74 -20.77
C GLY A 45 26.28 -3.94 -19.65
N LYS A 46 27.29 -4.52 -18.99
CA LYS A 46 28.08 -3.84 -17.95
C LYS A 46 29.11 -2.89 -18.54
N LYS A 47 29.69 -3.25 -19.66
CA LYS A 47 30.73 -2.49 -20.39
C LYS A 47 30.29 -2.12 -21.80
N TYR A 48 30.71 -0.95 -22.26
CA TYR A 48 30.59 -0.52 -23.65
C TYR A 48 32.01 -0.41 -24.23
N PRO A 49 32.36 -1.14 -25.33
CA PRO A 49 33.69 -1.11 -25.87
C PRO A 49 34.00 0.22 -26.59
N LYS A 50 35.26 0.56 -26.71
CA LYS A 50 35.75 1.68 -27.52
C LYS A 50 35.66 1.34 -29.02
N ASP A 51 35.72 2.37 -29.87
CA ASP A 51 35.49 2.23 -31.32
C ASP A 51 36.46 1.25 -32.01
N ASP A 52 37.74 1.18 -31.56
CA ASP A 52 38.71 0.23 -32.03
C ASP A 52 38.27 -1.23 -31.76
N LYS A 53 37.77 -1.50 -30.58
CA LYS A 53 37.24 -2.80 -30.15
C LYS A 53 35.92 -3.14 -30.83
N ILE A 54 35.06 -2.14 -31.11
CA ILE A 54 33.81 -2.32 -31.87
C ILE A 54 34.13 -2.83 -33.28
N LYS A 55 35.15 -2.27 -33.93
CA LYS A 55 35.60 -2.71 -35.28
C LYS A 55 36.10 -4.18 -35.27
N LEU A 56 36.84 -4.57 -34.23
CA LEU A 56 37.31 -5.94 -34.08
C LEU A 56 36.16 -6.92 -33.85
N LEU A 57 35.20 -6.55 -32.99
CA LEU A 57 33.98 -7.34 -32.74
C LEU A 57 33.15 -7.49 -34.02
N ALA A 58 32.96 -6.39 -34.77
CA ALA A 58 32.20 -6.39 -36.01
C ALA A 58 32.81 -7.35 -37.03
N LYS A 59 34.14 -7.33 -37.17
CA LYS A 59 34.88 -8.26 -38.07
C LYS A 59 34.73 -9.71 -37.62
N ALA A 60 34.94 -10.00 -36.34
CA ALA A 60 34.82 -11.35 -35.79
C ALA A 60 33.40 -11.93 -35.88
N LEU A 61 32.38 -11.05 -35.78
CA LEU A 61 30.97 -11.44 -35.82
C LEU A 61 30.34 -11.30 -37.22
N ASN A 62 31.14 -11.09 -38.28
CA ASN A 62 30.69 -10.92 -39.67
C ASN A 62 29.58 -9.88 -39.84
N THR A 63 29.75 -8.70 -39.22
CA THR A 63 28.80 -7.60 -39.25
C THR A 63 29.52 -6.26 -39.43
N THR A 64 28.77 -5.14 -39.49
CA THR A 64 29.34 -3.80 -39.56
C THR A 64 29.36 -3.13 -38.20
N PRO A 65 30.30 -2.21 -37.92
CA PRO A 65 30.29 -1.40 -36.70
C PRO A 65 28.97 -0.64 -36.52
N ASP A 66 28.37 -0.12 -37.58
CA ASP A 66 27.11 0.61 -37.55
C ASP A 66 25.95 -0.29 -37.17
N ALA A 67 25.91 -1.53 -37.64
CA ALA A 67 24.91 -2.51 -37.23
C ALA A 67 24.98 -2.83 -35.73
N LEU A 68 26.18 -2.93 -35.14
CA LEU A 68 26.38 -3.16 -33.71
C LEU A 68 25.99 -1.94 -32.87
N THR A 69 26.29 -0.73 -33.34
CA THR A 69 26.09 0.51 -32.60
C THR A 69 24.68 1.08 -32.76
N SER A 70 23.91 0.64 -33.78
CA SER A 70 22.53 1.11 -33.98
C SER A 70 21.63 0.79 -32.77
N GLN A 71 20.64 1.62 -32.55
CA GLN A 71 19.67 1.44 -31.44
C GLN A 71 18.55 0.45 -31.79
N VAL A 72 18.42 0.06 -33.06
CA VAL A 72 17.38 -0.84 -33.54
C VAL A 72 17.79 -2.29 -33.27
N LEU A 73 16.95 -3.04 -32.57
CA LEU A 73 17.13 -4.47 -32.34
C LEU A 73 16.51 -5.28 -33.48
N PRO A 74 17.08 -6.49 -33.79
CA PRO A 74 16.46 -7.40 -34.74
C PRO A 74 15.04 -7.77 -34.35
N LYS A 75 14.20 -8.15 -35.35
CA LYS A 75 12.77 -8.51 -35.10
C LYS A 75 12.57 -9.53 -33.99
N SER A 76 13.49 -10.45 -33.78
CA SER A 76 13.45 -11.44 -32.70
C SER A 76 13.57 -10.81 -31.28
N LEU A 77 14.16 -9.62 -31.19
CA LEU A 77 14.37 -8.88 -29.94
C LEU A 77 13.51 -7.60 -29.86
N ALA A 78 12.62 -7.37 -30.82
CA ALA A 78 11.74 -6.18 -30.86
C ALA A 78 10.90 -5.98 -29.56
N PRO A 79 10.39 -7.04 -28.89
CA PRO A 79 9.70 -6.85 -27.60
C PRO A 79 10.61 -6.30 -26.50
N ILE A 80 11.93 -6.59 -26.57
CA ILE A 80 12.93 -6.06 -25.63
C ILE A 80 13.19 -4.58 -25.91
N GLU A 81 13.18 -4.19 -27.17
CA GLU A 81 13.33 -2.78 -27.57
C GLU A 81 12.19 -1.93 -27.01
N THR A 82 10.94 -2.40 -27.14
CA THR A 82 9.76 -1.74 -26.57
C THR A 82 9.87 -1.62 -25.04
N LEU A 83 10.38 -2.68 -24.38
CA LEU A 83 10.57 -2.70 -22.92
C LEU A 83 11.69 -1.75 -22.47
N LEU A 84 12.81 -1.68 -23.22
CA LEU A 84 13.94 -0.80 -22.91
C LEU A 84 13.65 0.67 -23.26
N GLN A 85 12.76 0.92 -24.23
CA GLN A 85 12.29 2.26 -24.61
C GLN A 85 11.17 2.75 -23.68
N SER A 86 10.33 1.83 -23.15
CA SER A 86 9.48 2.18 -22.02
C SER A 86 10.41 2.37 -20.82
N ASN A 87 10.28 3.45 -20.08
CA ASN A 87 11.04 3.65 -18.83
C ASN A 87 10.80 2.54 -17.77
N PHE A 88 9.92 1.59 -18.05
CA PHE A 88 9.45 0.54 -17.17
C PHE A 88 10.58 -0.21 -16.42
N LEU A 89 11.66 -0.63 -17.14
CA LEU A 89 12.78 -1.32 -16.50
C LEU A 89 13.66 -0.38 -15.66
N ASN A 90 13.75 0.90 -16.05
CA ASN A 90 14.53 1.88 -15.31
C ASN A 90 13.78 2.37 -14.05
N GLU A 91 12.46 2.27 -14.07
CA GLU A 91 11.57 2.66 -12.98
C GLU A 91 11.28 1.51 -12.01
N LEU A 92 11.60 0.25 -12.41
CA LEU A 92 11.55 -0.88 -11.49
C LEU A 92 12.68 -0.75 -10.46
N PRO A 93 12.36 -0.75 -9.16
CA PRO A 93 13.35 -0.72 -8.09
C PRO A 93 14.01 -2.10 -7.94
N LEU A 94 14.66 -2.59 -9.02
CA LEU A 94 15.26 -3.93 -9.09
C LEU A 94 16.29 -4.13 -7.97
N ASP A 95 17.04 -3.09 -7.64
CA ASP A 95 18.08 -3.12 -6.60
C ASP A 95 17.49 -3.43 -5.22
N LEU A 96 16.27 -2.92 -4.93
CA LEU A 96 15.59 -3.18 -3.66
C LEU A 96 15.11 -4.63 -3.54
N PHE A 97 14.93 -5.31 -4.67
CA PHE A 97 14.61 -6.74 -4.72
C PHE A 97 15.87 -7.61 -4.86
N GLY A 98 17.06 -7.01 -4.80
CA GLY A 98 18.33 -7.72 -5.00
C GLY A 98 18.52 -8.24 -6.43
N ILE A 99 17.82 -7.65 -7.41
CA ILE A 99 17.85 -8.07 -8.80
C ILE A 99 18.70 -7.07 -9.59
N GLU A 100 19.85 -7.52 -10.10
CA GLU A 100 20.62 -6.72 -11.05
C GLU A 100 19.90 -6.66 -12.41
N LEU A 101 19.78 -5.47 -13.02
CA LEU A 101 19.21 -5.28 -14.36
C LEU A 101 19.89 -6.20 -15.39
N SER A 102 21.19 -6.44 -15.25
CA SER A 102 21.97 -7.38 -16.07
C SER A 102 21.42 -8.81 -16.02
N LYS A 103 20.92 -9.28 -14.88
CA LYS A 103 20.28 -10.60 -14.75
C LYS A 103 18.93 -10.67 -15.43
N VAL A 104 18.14 -9.60 -15.34
CA VAL A 104 16.86 -9.51 -16.07
C VAL A 104 17.12 -9.59 -17.57
N VAL A 105 18.08 -8.81 -18.07
CA VAL A 105 18.50 -8.85 -19.49
C VAL A 105 19.00 -10.24 -19.89
N GLU A 106 19.76 -10.92 -19.04
CA GLU A 106 20.25 -12.27 -19.29
C GLU A 106 19.10 -13.29 -19.41
N ILE A 107 18.11 -13.23 -18.53
CA ILE A 107 16.91 -14.09 -18.60
C ILE A 107 16.16 -13.85 -19.92
N ILE A 108 15.98 -12.59 -20.30
CA ILE A 108 15.28 -12.20 -21.52
C ILE A 108 16.07 -12.69 -22.76
N ALA A 109 17.39 -12.54 -22.74
CA ALA A 109 18.25 -12.94 -23.84
C ALA A 109 18.34 -14.46 -24.03
N ASN A 110 18.14 -15.26 -22.99
CA ASN A 110 18.16 -16.74 -23.07
C ASN A 110 16.90 -17.32 -23.72
N ALA A 111 15.76 -16.62 -23.69
CA ALA A 111 14.53 -17.09 -24.31
C ALA A 111 13.74 -15.90 -24.94
N PRO A 112 14.31 -15.19 -25.91
CA PRO A 112 13.81 -13.91 -26.36
C PRO A 112 12.39 -13.96 -26.90
N LEU A 113 12.02 -15.00 -27.64
CA LEU A 113 10.66 -15.14 -28.18
C LEU A 113 9.62 -15.43 -27.09
N ARG A 114 9.92 -16.32 -26.14
CA ARG A 114 8.98 -16.72 -25.08
C ARG A 114 8.83 -15.61 -24.03
N VAL A 115 9.92 -15.03 -23.60
CA VAL A 115 9.91 -13.95 -22.61
C VAL A 115 9.38 -12.66 -23.23
N GLY A 116 9.73 -12.39 -24.51
CA GLY A 116 9.16 -11.27 -25.26
C GLY A 116 7.64 -11.38 -25.40
N ALA A 117 7.10 -12.55 -25.74
CA ALA A 117 5.65 -12.78 -25.78
C ALA A 117 5.00 -12.58 -24.42
N PHE A 118 5.61 -13.10 -23.35
CA PHE A 118 5.12 -12.91 -21.98
C PHE A 118 5.10 -11.43 -21.58
N ILE A 119 6.18 -10.70 -21.84
CA ILE A 119 6.26 -9.25 -21.55
C ILE A 119 5.25 -8.46 -22.38
N SER A 120 5.10 -8.76 -23.68
CA SER A 120 4.10 -8.13 -24.52
C SER A 120 2.68 -8.36 -23.98
N THR A 121 2.40 -9.57 -23.51
CA THR A 121 1.12 -9.90 -22.86
C THR A 121 0.92 -9.08 -21.57
N LEU A 122 1.93 -8.92 -20.73
CA LEU A 122 1.85 -8.08 -19.52
C LEU A 122 1.63 -6.62 -19.87
N VAL A 123 2.31 -6.08 -20.88
CA VAL A 123 2.12 -4.70 -21.36
C VAL A 123 0.71 -4.50 -21.94
N GLU A 124 0.22 -5.47 -22.70
CA GLU A 124 -1.15 -5.43 -23.25
C GLU A 124 -2.21 -5.51 -22.14
N LEU A 125 -2.05 -6.39 -21.17
CA LEU A 125 -2.89 -6.44 -19.98
C LEU A 125 -2.87 -5.10 -19.23
N SER A 126 -1.69 -4.53 -19.02
CA SER A 126 -1.53 -3.22 -18.37
C SER A 126 -2.30 -2.12 -19.10
N ARG A 127 -2.21 -2.06 -20.44
CA ARG A 127 -2.95 -1.10 -21.27
C ARG A 127 -4.47 -1.32 -21.23
N ASN A 128 -4.91 -2.57 -21.31
CA ASN A 128 -6.32 -2.93 -21.32
C ASN A 128 -7.02 -2.63 -19.99
N TYR A 129 -6.29 -2.68 -18.87
CA TYR A 129 -6.81 -2.36 -17.54
C TYR A 129 -6.56 -0.91 -17.13
N ALA A 130 -6.10 -0.04 -18.04
CA ALA A 130 -5.79 1.38 -17.78
C ALA A 130 -4.96 1.58 -16.49
N LEU A 131 -4.00 0.69 -16.25
CA LEU A 131 -3.11 0.78 -15.09
C LEU A 131 -2.26 2.04 -15.25
N ARG A 132 -2.47 2.99 -14.36
CA ARG A 132 -1.62 4.19 -14.28
C ARG A 132 -0.26 3.78 -13.71
N GLU A 133 0.80 4.47 -14.11
CA GLU A 133 2.16 4.28 -13.58
C GLU A 133 2.18 4.31 -12.04
N GLU A 134 1.38 5.19 -11.45
CA GLU A 134 1.20 5.29 -9.99
C GLU A 134 0.75 3.97 -9.33
N ASN A 135 -0.16 3.24 -9.98
CA ASN A 135 -0.62 1.94 -9.46
C ASN A 135 0.49 0.89 -9.45
N PHE A 136 1.41 0.99 -10.40
CA PHE A 136 2.59 0.15 -10.46
C PHE A 136 3.55 0.44 -9.29
N TYR A 137 3.85 1.71 -8.99
CA TYR A 137 4.70 2.07 -7.85
C TYR A 137 4.10 1.63 -6.53
N PHE A 138 2.79 1.75 -6.36
CA PHE A 138 2.11 1.24 -5.17
C PHE A 138 2.11 -0.28 -5.08
N ALA A 139 1.99 -1.00 -6.19
CA ALA A 139 2.10 -2.46 -6.21
C ALA A 139 3.53 -2.91 -5.85
N ALA A 140 4.55 -2.26 -6.42
CA ALA A 140 5.95 -2.52 -6.10
C ALA A 140 6.25 -2.22 -4.61
N LEU A 141 5.73 -1.11 -4.09
CA LEU A 141 5.85 -0.77 -2.67
C LEU A 141 5.21 -1.85 -1.79
N ARG A 142 4.00 -2.32 -2.10
CA ARG A 142 3.36 -3.42 -1.36
C ARG A 142 4.23 -4.68 -1.33
N SER A 143 4.76 -5.08 -2.49
CA SER A 143 5.66 -6.25 -2.58
C SER A 143 6.94 -6.05 -1.77
N TYR A 144 7.49 -4.84 -1.75
CA TYR A 144 8.64 -4.50 -0.93
C TYR A 144 8.31 -4.58 0.57
N LEU A 145 7.16 -4.07 1.00
CA LEU A 145 6.70 -4.16 2.39
C LEU A 145 6.47 -5.62 2.82
N GLU A 146 5.86 -6.43 1.96
CA GLU A 146 5.66 -7.86 2.19
C GLU A 146 6.99 -8.60 2.37
N LEU A 147 8.00 -8.31 1.54
CA LEU A 147 9.33 -8.90 1.61
C LEU A 147 10.02 -8.63 2.97
N HIS A 148 9.78 -7.44 3.53
CA HIS A 148 10.34 -7.01 4.82
C HIS A 148 9.39 -7.25 6.01
N ASN A 149 8.30 -8.00 5.83
CA ASN A 149 7.25 -8.15 6.86
C ASN A 149 6.76 -6.81 7.44
N ASN A 150 6.80 -5.75 6.63
CA ASN A 150 6.43 -4.38 6.99
C ASN A 150 7.15 -3.83 8.25
N TYR A 151 8.35 -4.35 8.56
CA TYR A 151 9.18 -3.93 9.70
C TYR A 151 10.57 -3.49 9.26
N PHE A 152 11.07 -2.35 9.77
CA PHE A 152 12.33 -1.73 9.35
C PHE A 152 13.15 -1.32 10.58
N GLU A 153 14.07 -2.21 11.01
CA GLU A 153 14.92 -1.97 12.18
C GLU A 153 15.75 -0.71 12.04
N GLU A 154 16.28 -0.43 10.84
CA GLU A 154 17.08 0.77 10.57
C GLU A 154 16.30 2.06 10.82
N ILE A 155 14.98 2.08 10.57
CA ILE A 155 14.14 3.26 10.87
C ILE A 155 13.87 3.35 12.38
N GLU A 156 13.60 2.23 13.04
CA GLU A 156 13.39 2.17 14.50
C GLU A 156 14.62 2.66 15.26
N GLU A 157 15.83 2.31 14.82
CA GLU A 157 17.08 2.79 15.39
C GLU A 157 17.22 4.30 15.24
N VAL A 158 16.94 4.85 14.04
CA VAL A 158 16.97 6.30 13.81
C VAL A 158 15.94 7.01 14.70
N VAL A 159 14.72 6.45 14.86
CA VAL A 159 13.72 6.99 15.78
C VAL A 159 14.26 6.99 17.23
N SER A 160 14.86 5.90 17.68
CA SER A 160 15.40 5.79 19.03
C SER A 160 16.51 6.82 19.29
N GLN A 161 17.38 7.04 18.31
CA GLN A 161 18.44 8.07 18.37
C GLN A 161 17.82 9.48 18.40
N PHE A 162 16.83 9.73 17.54
CA PHE A 162 16.12 10.99 17.45
C PHE A 162 15.44 11.36 18.78
N VAL A 163 14.74 10.41 19.38
CA VAL A 163 14.08 10.54 20.69
C VAL A 163 15.09 10.92 21.78
N LYS A 164 16.22 10.21 21.85
CA LYS A 164 17.30 10.51 22.80
C LYS A 164 17.92 11.90 22.58
N GLN A 165 18.23 12.24 21.33
CA GLN A 165 18.84 13.53 20.94
C GLN A 165 17.97 14.72 21.31
N HIS A 166 16.65 14.61 21.08
CA HIS A 166 15.70 15.68 21.33
C HIS A 166 15.00 15.59 22.69
N LYS A 167 15.36 14.59 23.51
CA LYS A 167 14.80 14.33 24.86
C LYS A 167 13.26 14.27 24.84
N ILE A 168 12.72 13.56 23.86
CA ILE A 168 11.28 13.40 23.69
C ILE A 168 10.80 12.33 24.68
N PRO A 169 9.72 12.57 25.47
CA PRO A 169 9.15 11.57 26.34
C PRO A 169 8.49 10.44 25.53
N THR A 170 8.61 9.19 26.03
CA THR A 170 8.10 8.00 25.33
C THR A 170 7.01 7.26 26.08
N ASP A 171 6.67 7.73 27.28
CA ASP A 171 5.71 7.13 28.21
C ASP A 171 4.29 7.70 28.07
N HIS A 172 4.14 8.77 27.34
CA HIS A 172 2.87 9.43 27.08
C HIS A 172 2.81 10.02 25.65
N ALA A 173 1.61 10.48 25.27
CA ALA A 173 1.39 11.10 23.97
C ALA A 173 2.31 12.30 23.73
N ILE A 174 2.86 12.40 22.53
CA ILE A 174 3.71 13.53 22.12
C ILE A 174 2.81 14.60 21.50
N PRO A 175 2.69 15.78 22.13
CA PRO A 175 1.87 16.85 21.56
C PRO A 175 2.48 17.40 20.26
N ALA A 176 1.63 17.80 19.33
CA ALA A 176 2.06 18.34 18.03
C ALA A 176 2.98 19.55 18.18
N HIS A 177 2.73 20.43 19.15
CA HIS A 177 3.55 21.63 19.36
C HIS A 177 5.00 21.30 19.74
N VAL A 178 5.26 20.15 20.40
CA VAL A 178 6.63 19.70 20.72
C VAL A 178 7.38 19.38 19.43
N LEU A 179 6.74 18.60 18.52
CA LEU A 179 7.32 18.24 17.23
C LEU A 179 7.48 19.47 16.31
N GLY A 180 6.49 20.35 16.30
CA GLY A 180 6.55 21.62 15.58
C GLY A 180 7.70 22.49 16.04
N SER A 181 7.94 22.62 17.36
CA SER A 181 9.07 23.37 17.91
C SER A 181 10.43 22.81 17.49
N ILE A 182 10.56 21.49 17.29
CA ILE A 182 11.79 20.89 16.77
C ILE A 182 11.99 21.31 15.31
N LEU A 183 10.94 21.27 14.48
CA LEU A 183 11.03 21.73 13.09
C LEU A 183 11.44 23.19 13.01
N GLU A 184 10.84 24.09 13.80
CA GLU A 184 11.15 25.51 13.77
C GLU A 184 12.54 25.83 14.33
N LYS A 185 12.84 25.36 15.55
CA LYS A 185 14.05 25.78 16.28
C LYS A 185 15.32 25.03 15.89
N LYS A 186 15.19 23.79 15.36
CA LYS A 186 16.34 22.93 15.05
C LYS A 186 16.55 22.68 13.55
N MET A 187 15.49 22.86 12.76
CA MET A 187 15.53 22.57 11.33
C MET A 187 15.15 23.77 10.45
N ASP A 188 14.97 24.95 11.08
CA ASP A 188 14.72 26.22 10.41
C ASP A 188 13.50 26.23 9.48
N TYR A 189 12.40 25.60 9.95
CA TYR A 189 11.11 25.60 9.26
C TYR A 189 10.26 26.80 9.68
N THR A 190 9.44 27.27 8.75
CA THR A 190 8.33 28.20 9.04
C THR A 190 7.02 27.41 8.96
N LEU A 191 6.34 27.22 10.09
CA LEU A 191 5.05 26.57 10.13
C LEU A 191 3.94 27.58 9.85
N VAL A 192 3.02 27.24 8.93
CA VAL A 192 1.87 28.09 8.55
C VAL A 192 0.59 27.31 8.76
N GLU A 193 -0.07 27.52 9.89
CA GLU A 193 -1.22 26.76 10.37
C GLU A 193 -2.41 26.74 9.41
N ASN A 194 -2.68 27.85 8.72
CA ASN A 194 -3.81 28.00 7.79
C ASN A 194 -3.33 28.17 6.35
N GLY A 195 -2.15 27.65 6.01
CA GLY A 195 -1.47 27.92 4.75
C GLY A 195 -2.21 27.43 3.50
N LEU A 196 -3.15 26.51 3.65
CA LEU A 196 -3.95 25.97 2.55
C LEU A 196 -5.35 26.59 2.42
N SER A 197 -5.75 27.48 3.32
CA SER A 197 -7.12 28.02 3.36
C SER A 197 -7.49 28.85 2.14
N ALA A 198 -6.52 29.45 1.45
CA ALA A 198 -6.72 30.22 0.22
C ALA A 198 -6.96 29.36 -1.04
N PHE A 199 -6.84 28.03 -0.93
CA PHE A 199 -6.89 27.09 -2.06
C PHE A 199 -7.97 26.03 -1.83
N PRO A 200 -9.25 26.28 -2.20
CA PRO A 200 -10.35 25.34 -1.99
C PRO A 200 -10.10 23.95 -2.63
N GLU A 201 -9.36 23.90 -3.74
CA GLU A 201 -9.00 22.68 -4.45
C GLU A 201 -8.12 21.74 -3.60
N LEU A 202 -7.40 22.30 -2.61
CA LEU A 202 -6.52 21.58 -1.71
C LEU A 202 -7.19 21.18 -0.39
N HIS A 203 -8.51 21.29 -0.28
CA HIS A 203 -9.25 21.01 0.96
C HIS A 203 -9.01 19.60 1.53
N ASN A 204 -8.66 18.63 0.68
CA ASN A 204 -8.32 17.24 1.07
C ASN A 204 -6.83 17.02 1.36
N VAL A 205 -5.98 18.02 1.10
CA VAL A 205 -4.54 17.95 1.39
C VAL A 205 -4.31 18.37 2.83
N ARG A 206 -3.57 17.55 3.58
CA ARG A 206 -3.28 17.82 5.01
C ARG A 206 -2.16 18.83 5.21
N ALA A 207 -1.09 18.72 4.42
CA ALA A 207 0.08 19.59 4.50
C ALA A 207 0.83 19.66 3.17
N ILE A 208 1.56 20.76 2.95
CA ILE A 208 2.45 20.95 1.81
C ILE A 208 3.77 21.53 2.31
N PHE A 209 4.88 20.93 1.89
CA PHE A 209 6.22 21.47 2.09
C PHE A 209 6.66 22.31 0.89
N VAL A 210 7.11 23.55 1.15
CA VAL A 210 7.63 24.46 0.13
C VAL A 210 9.14 24.60 0.32
N PRO A 211 9.98 23.91 -0.48
CA PRO A 211 11.42 23.80 -0.26
C PRO A 211 12.15 25.13 -0.26
N LYS A 212 11.82 26.01 -1.21
CA LYS A 212 12.51 27.31 -1.42
C LYS A 212 12.59 28.17 -0.16
N HIS A 213 11.57 28.07 0.71
CA HIS A 213 11.46 28.89 1.92
C HIS A 213 11.36 28.06 3.19
N ARG A 214 11.56 26.74 3.09
CA ARG A 214 11.36 25.78 4.18
C ARG A 214 10.03 25.99 4.92
N LYS A 215 8.97 26.39 4.17
CA LYS A 215 7.63 26.59 4.72
C LYS A 215 6.87 25.27 4.73
N PHE A 216 6.21 25.00 5.85
CA PHE A 216 5.32 23.86 6.00
C PHE A 216 3.90 24.37 6.20
N LEU A 217 3.10 24.29 5.13
CA LEU A 217 1.73 24.79 5.09
C LEU A 217 0.80 23.69 5.58
N LEU A 218 -0.02 23.98 6.58
CA LEU A 218 -0.98 23.06 7.17
C LEU A 218 -2.41 23.39 6.76
N ASN A 219 -3.25 22.36 6.72
CA ASN A 219 -4.69 22.54 6.59
C ASN A 219 -5.28 22.89 7.97
N ALA A 220 -6.10 23.93 8.01
CA ALA A 220 -6.73 24.42 9.23
C ALA A 220 -7.63 23.39 9.94
N LYS A 221 -8.15 22.40 9.20
CA LYS A 221 -9.07 21.37 9.72
C LYS A 221 -8.36 20.19 10.40
N LEU A 222 -7.04 20.21 10.49
CA LEU A 222 -6.30 19.13 11.15
C LEU A 222 -6.52 19.17 12.65
N ASN A 223 -6.90 18.02 13.23
CA ASN A 223 -6.89 17.83 14.66
C ASN A 223 -5.47 17.59 15.20
N GLU A 224 -5.33 17.51 16.51
CA GLU A 224 -4.04 17.35 17.20
C GLU A 224 -3.28 16.11 16.73
N GLN A 225 -3.94 14.95 16.64
CA GLN A 225 -3.33 13.70 16.20
C GLN A 225 -2.80 13.80 14.77
N GLN A 226 -3.58 14.42 13.90
CA GLN A 226 -3.20 14.60 12.49
C GLN A 226 -2.02 15.56 12.34
N ARG A 227 -1.97 16.64 13.14
CA ARG A 227 -0.83 17.58 13.18
C ARG A 227 0.43 16.89 13.67
N ALA A 228 0.35 16.18 14.80
CA ALA A 228 1.47 15.43 15.34
C ALA A 228 2.04 14.46 14.31
N PHE A 229 1.17 13.74 13.58
CA PHE A 229 1.59 12.84 12.52
C PHE A 229 2.27 13.57 11.35
N GLN A 230 1.74 14.71 10.89
CA GLN A 230 2.35 15.48 9.81
C GLN A 230 3.71 16.05 10.21
N PHE A 231 3.86 16.56 11.42
CA PHE A 231 5.14 17.03 11.94
C PHE A 231 6.14 15.87 12.11
N GLY A 232 5.70 14.74 12.67
CA GLY A 232 6.54 13.54 12.78
C GLY A 232 7.01 13.03 11.42
N LYS A 233 6.15 13.07 10.40
CA LYS A 233 6.50 12.69 9.03
C LYS A 233 7.52 13.65 8.42
N GLU A 234 7.37 14.96 8.64
CA GLU A 234 8.34 15.96 8.18
C GLU A 234 9.70 15.81 8.87
N LEU A 235 9.69 15.52 10.17
CA LEU A 235 10.90 15.14 10.92
C LEU A 235 11.56 13.89 10.34
N GLY A 236 10.76 12.90 9.94
CA GLY A 236 11.23 11.66 9.31
C GLY A 236 11.94 11.90 7.98
N PHE A 237 11.43 12.78 7.12
CA PHE A 237 12.14 13.18 5.89
C PHE A 237 13.53 13.75 6.17
N ASN A 238 13.67 14.55 7.23
CA ASN A 238 14.95 15.13 7.62
C ASN A 238 15.85 14.11 8.33
N ALA A 239 15.35 13.37 9.32
CA ALA A 239 16.13 12.43 10.11
C ALA A 239 16.70 11.26 9.28
N LEU A 240 15.94 10.80 8.29
CA LEU A 240 16.33 9.75 7.35
C LEU A 240 17.04 10.29 6.09
N ASN A 241 17.24 11.62 5.98
CA ASN A 241 17.86 12.30 4.83
C ASN A 241 17.23 11.91 3.47
N LEU A 242 15.90 11.86 3.42
CA LEU A 242 15.14 11.47 2.22
C LEU A 242 14.99 12.66 1.27
N LYS A 243 15.73 12.66 0.17
CA LYS A 243 15.79 13.79 -0.79
C LYS A 243 14.66 13.75 -1.81
N GLU A 244 14.40 12.58 -2.39
CA GLU A 244 13.30 12.39 -3.35
C GLU A 244 12.00 12.23 -2.58
N ARG A 245 11.12 13.21 -2.72
CA ARG A 245 9.88 13.25 -1.96
C ARG A 245 8.77 14.00 -2.66
N ALA A 246 7.55 13.54 -2.52
CA ALA A 246 6.38 14.33 -2.82
C ALA A 246 6.25 15.47 -1.80
N TYR A 247 5.97 16.67 -2.29
CA TYR A 247 5.84 17.86 -1.44
C TYR A 247 4.49 17.94 -0.73
N THR A 248 3.52 17.13 -1.13
CA THR A 248 2.20 17.04 -0.52
C THR A 248 2.12 15.90 0.51
N SER A 249 1.31 16.08 1.54
CA SER A 249 1.10 15.08 2.59
C SER A 249 0.46 13.78 2.09
N SER A 250 -0.40 13.88 1.09
CA SER A 250 -0.94 12.76 0.32
C SER A 250 -0.21 12.68 -1.01
N LEU A 251 0.03 11.47 -1.49
CA LEU A 251 0.59 11.24 -2.82
C LEU A 251 -0.49 11.53 -3.86
N LEU A 252 -0.66 12.82 -4.24
CA LEU A 252 -1.59 13.23 -5.29
C LEU A 252 -1.12 12.77 -6.68
N ARG A 253 0.20 12.72 -6.85
CA ARG A 253 0.88 12.21 -8.02
C ARG A 253 2.21 11.63 -7.57
N VAL A 254 2.54 10.44 -8.05
CA VAL A 254 3.84 9.79 -7.82
C VAL A 254 4.57 9.76 -9.15
N ILE A 255 5.78 10.30 -9.17
CA ILE A 255 6.59 10.38 -10.40
C ILE A 255 7.63 9.26 -10.41
N THR A 256 8.12 8.85 -9.23
CA THR A 256 9.12 7.79 -9.10
C THR A 256 8.77 6.82 -7.97
N PHE A 257 9.34 5.62 -8.02
CA PHE A 257 9.21 4.66 -6.91
C PHE A 257 9.85 5.19 -5.62
N ASP A 258 10.97 5.90 -5.73
CA ASP A 258 11.66 6.46 -4.56
C ASP A 258 10.81 7.50 -3.83
N GLU A 259 10.02 8.31 -4.55
CA GLU A 259 9.04 9.19 -3.91
C GLU A 259 8.01 8.41 -3.09
N ALA A 260 7.48 7.29 -3.63
CA ALA A 260 6.52 6.45 -2.91
C ALA A 260 7.15 5.79 -1.69
N LEU A 261 8.35 5.23 -1.84
CA LEU A 261 9.10 4.58 -0.76
C LEU A 261 9.50 5.57 0.34
N ASN A 262 10.02 6.74 -0.04
CA ASN A 262 10.44 7.76 0.92
C ASN A 262 9.24 8.35 1.66
N HIS A 263 8.11 8.49 0.98
CA HIS A 263 6.86 8.89 1.61
C HIS A 263 6.40 7.85 2.64
N PHE A 264 6.52 6.57 2.32
CA PHE A 264 6.25 5.48 3.26
C PHE A 264 7.22 5.50 4.45
N LYS A 265 8.55 5.58 4.21
CA LYS A 265 9.58 5.61 5.27
C LYS A 265 9.37 6.77 6.24
N ALA A 266 9.05 7.96 5.73
CA ALA A 266 8.74 9.11 6.57
C ALA A 266 7.45 8.91 7.40
N GLY A 267 6.43 8.27 6.82
CA GLY A 267 5.21 7.87 7.53
C GLY A 267 5.47 6.83 8.60
N TYR A 268 6.30 5.83 8.30
CA TYR A 268 6.73 4.81 9.27
C TYR A 268 7.48 5.46 10.44
N PHE A 269 8.46 6.33 10.16
CA PHE A 269 9.18 7.10 11.18
C PHE A 269 8.21 7.85 12.10
N SER A 270 7.23 8.55 11.52
CA SER A 270 6.23 9.27 12.30
C SER A 270 5.42 8.35 13.23
N ALA A 271 4.96 7.21 12.72
CA ALA A 271 4.22 6.25 13.52
C ALA A 271 5.08 5.65 14.65
N ALA A 272 6.35 5.32 14.36
CA ALA A 272 7.29 4.80 15.33
C ALA A 272 7.71 5.84 16.40
N LEU A 273 7.79 7.12 16.00
CA LEU A 273 8.04 8.23 16.92
C LEU A 273 6.88 8.44 17.90
N LEU A 274 5.65 8.47 17.38
CA LEU A 274 4.44 8.72 18.18
C LEU A 274 4.03 7.51 19.04
N MET A 275 4.36 6.31 18.60
CA MET A 275 4.08 5.05 19.30
C MET A 275 5.37 4.27 19.48
N ASN A 276 6.14 4.65 20.52
CA ASN A 276 7.42 4.04 20.83
C ASN A 276 7.32 2.51 20.85
N ARG A 277 8.26 1.84 20.18
CA ARG A 277 8.26 0.39 20.00
C ARG A 277 8.10 -0.39 21.30
N GLU A 278 8.93 -0.11 22.29
CA GLU A 278 8.97 -0.88 23.54
C GLU A 278 7.70 -0.72 24.36
N ALA A 279 7.22 0.51 24.50
CA ALA A 279 5.96 0.80 25.18
C ALA A 279 4.77 0.17 24.44
N PHE A 280 4.74 0.29 23.12
CA PHE A 280 3.66 -0.24 22.29
C PHE A 280 3.58 -1.76 22.31
N ILE A 281 4.72 -2.46 22.23
CA ILE A 281 4.78 -3.93 22.35
C ILE A 281 4.20 -4.36 23.69
N LYS A 282 4.62 -3.75 24.79
CA LYS A 282 4.12 -4.08 26.13
C LYS A 282 2.60 -3.88 26.26
N ASP A 283 2.08 -2.80 25.68
CA ASP A 283 0.65 -2.55 25.71
C ASP A 283 -0.13 -3.57 24.87
N ILE A 284 0.37 -3.92 23.71
CA ILE A 284 -0.24 -4.95 22.85
C ILE A 284 -0.19 -6.33 23.51
N GLU A 285 0.90 -6.68 24.22
CA GLU A 285 0.98 -7.92 25.02
C GLU A 285 -0.15 -7.99 26.05
N GLN A 286 -0.45 -6.88 26.74
CA GLN A 286 -1.56 -6.81 27.68
C GLN A 286 -2.92 -7.03 27.00
N VAL A 287 -3.12 -6.44 25.82
CA VAL A 287 -4.36 -6.64 25.07
C VAL A 287 -4.51 -8.10 24.62
N LEU A 288 -3.46 -8.71 24.08
CA LEU A 288 -3.51 -10.08 23.59
C LEU A 288 -3.64 -11.12 24.73
N ALA A 289 -3.19 -10.78 25.94
CA ALA A 289 -3.26 -11.62 27.13
C ALA A 289 -4.62 -11.57 27.86
N MET A 290 -5.55 -10.71 27.45
CA MET A 290 -6.89 -10.67 28.06
C MET A 290 -7.62 -12.02 27.88
N GLU A 291 -8.32 -12.49 28.91
CA GLU A 291 -9.10 -13.72 28.83
C GLU A 291 -10.39 -13.57 28.02
N LYS A 292 -10.94 -12.36 27.99
CA LYS A 292 -12.19 -12.02 27.28
C LYS A 292 -12.02 -10.74 26.50
N TRP A 293 -12.75 -10.64 25.41
CA TRP A 293 -12.85 -9.41 24.62
C TRP A 293 -13.62 -8.33 25.41
N ASP A 294 -13.08 -7.14 25.48
CA ASP A 294 -13.63 -6.00 26.25
C ASP A 294 -14.45 -5.01 25.41
N ASN A 295 -15.04 -5.49 24.31
CA ASN A 295 -15.83 -4.68 23.36
C ASN A 295 -15.08 -3.48 22.76
N GLY A 296 -13.75 -3.57 22.68
CA GLY A 296 -12.93 -2.55 22.06
C GLY A 296 -12.37 -1.50 23.02
N ALA A 297 -12.72 -1.54 24.31
CA ALA A 297 -12.26 -0.54 25.28
C ALA A 297 -10.73 -0.49 25.40
N SER A 298 -10.03 -1.63 25.22
CA SER A 298 -8.57 -1.64 25.16
C SER A 298 -8.00 -0.88 23.97
N PHE A 299 -8.62 -0.97 22.80
CA PHE A 299 -8.21 -0.20 21.62
C PHE A 299 -8.49 1.30 21.79
N GLU A 300 -9.61 1.66 22.41
CA GLU A 300 -9.93 3.05 22.75
C GLU A 300 -8.88 3.63 23.68
N ARG A 301 -8.51 2.91 24.74
CA ARG A 301 -7.41 3.32 25.65
C ARG A 301 -6.07 3.50 24.94
N LEU A 302 -5.74 2.63 23.96
CA LEU A 302 -4.51 2.78 23.18
C LEU A 302 -4.54 4.01 22.27
N ILE A 303 -5.68 4.27 21.61
CA ILE A 303 -5.89 5.47 20.79
C ILE A 303 -5.70 6.73 21.61
N GLU A 304 -6.30 6.78 22.81
CA GLU A 304 -6.15 7.90 23.76
C GLU A 304 -4.73 8.03 24.29
N LYS A 305 -4.13 6.91 24.76
CA LYS A 305 -2.77 6.90 25.34
C LYS A 305 -1.72 7.48 24.41
N TYR A 306 -1.79 7.10 23.13
CA TYR A 306 -0.82 7.55 22.12
C TYR A 306 -1.27 8.80 21.36
N ASN A 307 -2.43 9.36 21.69
CA ASN A 307 -3.06 10.42 20.91
C ASN A 307 -3.02 10.11 19.41
N ALA A 308 -3.34 8.86 19.07
CA ALA A 308 -3.25 8.32 17.72
C ALA A 308 -4.62 8.27 17.04
N THR A 309 -4.64 8.27 15.72
CA THR A 309 -5.85 7.90 15.00
C THR A 309 -5.96 6.37 14.92
N PRO A 310 -7.16 5.80 14.74
CA PRO A 310 -7.30 4.35 14.52
C PRO A 310 -6.42 3.81 13.38
N GLU A 311 -6.24 4.60 12.31
CA GLU A 311 -5.39 4.23 11.18
C GLU A 311 -3.92 4.13 11.60
N MET A 312 -3.42 5.08 12.39
CA MET A 312 -2.04 5.04 12.90
C MET A 312 -1.82 3.83 13.80
N LEU A 313 -2.77 3.54 14.71
CA LEU A 313 -2.71 2.40 15.60
C LEU A 313 -2.63 1.07 14.82
N PHE A 314 -3.54 0.85 13.88
CA PHE A 314 -3.57 -0.38 13.09
C PHE A 314 -2.36 -0.52 12.18
N GLN A 315 -1.87 0.57 11.60
CA GLN A 315 -0.62 0.53 10.84
C GLN A 315 0.56 0.17 11.73
N ARG A 316 0.65 0.73 12.95
CA ARG A 316 1.72 0.36 13.89
C ARG A 316 1.63 -1.11 14.30
N MET A 317 0.44 -1.64 14.50
CA MET A 317 0.23 -3.07 14.74
C MET A 317 0.78 -3.92 13.59
N THR A 318 0.55 -3.53 12.31
CA THR A 318 1.10 -4.26 11.16
C THR A 318 2.64 -4.24 11.11
N ASN A 319 3.29 -3.27 11.73
CA ASN A 319 4.74 -3.25 11.84
C ASN A 319 5.24 -4.22 12.93
N VAL A 320 4.62 -4.24 14.11
CA VAL A 320 5.15 -4.97 15.26
C VAL A 320 4.67 -6.43 15.33
N PHE A 321 3.49 -6.75 14.81
CA PHE A 321 2.91 -8.08 14.89
C PHE A 321 3.77 -9.19 14.27
N PRO A 322 4.28 -9.05 13.05
CA PRO A 322 5.12 -10.09 12.45
C PRO A 322 6.42 -10.31 13.23
N GLN A 323 7.06 -9.21 13.62
CA GLN A 323 8.40 -9.25 14.21
C GLN A 323 8.42 -9.73 15.66
N PHE A 324 7.48 -9.27 16.50
CA PHE A 324 7.54 -9.51 17.95
C PHE A 324 6.54 -10.54 18.45
N PHE A 325 5.47 -10.76 17.69
CA PHE A 325 4.41 -11.69 18.09
C PHE A 325 4.33 -12.95 17.21
N GLY A 326 5.11 -12.99 16.10
CA GLY A 326 5.05 -14.09 15.12
C GLY A 326 3.76 -14.11 14.30
N LEU A 327 2.92 -13.06 14.41
CA LEU A 327 1.66 -12.92 13.69
C LEU A 327 1.90 -12.33 12.29
N SER A 328 2.57 -13.11 11.43
CA SER A 328 2.97 -12.65 10.09
C SER A 328 1.89 -12.84 9.01
N ASN A 329 0.87 -13.67 9.30
CA ASN A 329 -0.24 -13.91 8.37
C ASN A 329 -1.39 -12.93 8.65
N LEU A 330 -1.21 -11.68 8.23
CA LEU A 330 -2.20 -10.63 8.46
C LEU A 330 -2.44 -9.78 7.22
N PHE A 331 -3.57 -9.07 7.22
CA PHE A 331 -3.89 -8.05 6.25
C PHE A 331 -4.41 -6.77 6.95
N PHE A 332 -4.25 -5.64 6.28
CA PHE A 332 -4.86 -4.37 6.65
C PHE A 332 -5.65 -3.82 5.45
N LEU A 333 -6.90 -3.40 5.70
CA LEU A 333 -7.79 -2.85 4.69
C LEU A 333 -8.40 -1.54 5.19
N ARG A 334 -8.56 -0.58 4.27
CA ARG A 334 -9.36 0.62 4.49
C ARG A 334 -10.44 0.70 3.42
N PHE A 335 -11.69 0.63 3.85
CA PHE A 335 -12.85 0.87 3.02
C PHE A 335 -13.33 2.31 3.14
N ILE A 336 -13.81 2.83 2.03
CA ILE A 336 -14.58 4.07 1.95
C ILE A 336 -15.99 3.69 1.47
N HIS A 337 -16.99 4.17 2.17
CA HIS A 337 -18.38 4.04 1.76
C HIS A 337 -18.83 5.33 1.08
N ASN A 338 -19.17 5.23 -0.19
CA ASN A 338 -19.80 6.29 -0.94
C ASN A 338 -21.30 6.24 -0.68
N LEU A 339 -21.81 7.21 0.05
CA LEU A 339 -23.21 7.27 0.48
C LEU A 339 -24.18 7.48 -0.70
N ASP A 340 -23.75 8.19 -1.76
CA ASP A 340 -24.57 8.51 -2.92
C ASP A 340 -24.86 7.27 -3.79
N THR A 341 -23.83 6.44 -4.00
CA THR A 341 -23.90 5.24 -4.84
C THR A 341 -24.06 3.95 -4.03
N ASN A 342 -23.98 4.01 -2.71
CA ASN A 342 -23.94 2.87 -1.79
C ASN A 342 -22.87 1.83 -2.16
N GLN A 343 -21.73 2.32 -2.72
CA GLN A 343 -20.56 1.51 -3.07
C GLN A 343 -19.51 1.55 -1.98
N PHE A 344 -18.77 0.45 -1.87
CA PHE A 344 -17.68 0.29 -0.92
C PHE A 344 -16.38 0.05 -1.69
N ASP A 345 -15.43 0.98 -1.54
CA ASP A 345 -14.16 0.95 -2.26
C ASP A 345 -13.01 0.72 -1.30
N ILE A 346 -12.06 -0.16 -1.66
CA ILE A 346 -10.79 -0.28 -0.96
C ILE A 346 -9.85 0.80 -1.50
N ASN A 347 -9.47 1.73 -0.63
CA ASN A 347 -8.52 2.77 -1.01
C ASN A 347 -7.13 2.61 -0.36
N LYS A 348 -6.99 1.66 0.56
CA LYS A 348 -5.71 1.28 1.17
C LYS A 348 -5.73 -0.19 1.55
N GLU A 349 -4.64 -0.87 1.26
CA GLU A 349 -4.48 -2.29 1.55
C GLU A 349 -3.02 -2.64 1.79
N LEU A 350 -2.81 -3.62 2.65
CA LEU A 350 -1.54 -4.29 2.88
C LEU A 350 -1.84 -5.77 3.16
N HIS A 351 -1.12 -6.65 2.51
CA HIS A 351 -1.20 -8.10 2.74
C HIS A 351 0.20 -8.60 3.04
N LEU A 352 0.40 -9.19 4.22
CA LEU A 352 1.65 -9.83 4.60
C LEU A 352 1.60 -11.35 4.38
N ASN A 353 0.51 -11.85 3.81
CA ASN A 353 0.40 -13.21 3.35
C ASN A 353 -0.18 -13.27 1.93
N ARG A 354 0.21 -14.28 1.15
CA ARG A 354 -0.28 -14.50 -0.21
C ARG A 354 -1.60 -15.27 -0.27
N ARG A 355 -2.20 -15.62 0.88
CA ARG A 355 -3.41 -16.44 0.95
C ARG A 355 -4.67 -15.64 0.74
N HIS A 356 -4.67 -14.39 1.17
CA HIS A 356 -5.83 -13.51 1.09
C HIS A 356 -5.61 -12.40 0.05
N HIS A 357 -6.42 -12.45 -1.02
CA HIS A 357 -6.49 -11.39 -2.01
C HIS A 357 -7.91 -10.86 -2.06
N PRO A 358 -8.26 -9.81 -1.30
CA PRO A 358 -9.62 -9.26 -1.24
C PRO A 358 -10.02 -8.50 -2.50
N HIS A 359 -9.11 -8.37 -3.46
CA HIS A 359 -9.44 -7.70 -4.71
C HIS A 359 -10.56 -8.43 -5.43
N GLY A 360 -11.66 -7.73 -5.63
CA GLY A 360 -12.51 -8.03 -6.75
C GLY A 360 -11.66 -7.86 -8.01
N ASN A 361 -11.50 -8.94 -8.78
CA ASN A 361 -10.75 -8.89 -10.03
C ASN A 361 -11.48 -8.14 -11.15
N GLY A 362 -12.61 -7.49 -10.86
CA GLY A 362 -13.40 -6.66 -11.74
C GLY A 362 -13.61 -5.27 -11.13
N LEU A 363 -13.59 -4.24 -11.97
CA LEU A 363 -13.77 -2.84 -11.56
C LEU A 363 -15.13 -2.57 -10.88
N ASP A 364 -16.12 -3.48 -11.04
CA ASP A 364 -17.49 -3.30 -10.56
C ASP A 364 -17.97 -4.46 -9.67
N GLU A 365 -17.07 -5.22 -9.03
CA GLU A 365 -17.48 -6.31 -8.14
C GLU A 365 -17.87 -5.80 -6.75
N HIS A 366 -18.91 -6.41 -6.18
CA HIS A 366 -19.44 -6.07 -4.87
C HIS A 366 -18.77 -6.89 -3.78
N TYR A 367 -18.04 -6.24 -2.87
CA TYR A 367 -17.43 -6.88 -1.71
C TYR A 367 -18.48 -7.54 -0.82
N CYS A 368 -18.08 -8.64 -0.17
CA CYS A 368 -18.96 -9.42 0.69
C CYS A 368 -19.52 -8.56 1.83
N ARG A 369 -20.85 -8.40 1.88
CA ARG A 369 -21.55 -7.58 2.89
C ARG A 369 -21.40 -8.14 4.32
N ARG A 370 -20.98 -9.39 4.46
CA ARG A 370 -20.76 -10.07 5.74
C ARG A 370 -19.39 -9.77 6.35
N TRP A 371 -18.52 -9.05 5.67
CA TRP A 371 -17.29 -8.54 6.28
C TRP A 371 -17.63 -7.50 7.33
N ILE A 372 -17.01 -7.63 8.51
CA ILE A 372 -17.20 -6.65 9.59
C ILE A 372 -16.85 -5.22 9.14
N SER A 373 -15.88 -5.06 8.23
CA SER A 373 -15.54 -3.77 7.62
C SER A 373 -16.74 -3.09 6.97
N ILE A 374 -17.60 -3.85 6.32
CA ILE A 374 -18.77 -3.36 5.59
C ILE A 374 -19.99 -3.30 6.49
N SER A 375 -20.23 -4.33 7.33
CA SER A 375 -21.37 -4.30 8.24
C SER A 375 -21.34 -3.10 9.20
N LEU A 376 -20.17 -2.78 9.77
CA LEU A 376 -20.05 -1.59 10.63
C LEU A 376 -20.25 -0.27 9.88
N LEU A 377 -19.90 -0.19 8.59
CA LEU A 377 -20.20 0.99 7.78
C LEU A 377 -21.70 1.14 7.52
N GLN A 378 -22.40 0.03 7.33
CA GLN A 378 -23.86 0.00 7.19
C GLN A 378 -24.54 0.39 8.50
N ASP A 379 -24.08 -0.14 9.64
CA ASP A 379 -24.61 0.20 10.97
C ASP A 379 -24.42 1.69 11.26
N LEU A 380 -23.26 2.26 10.92
CA LEU A 380 -22.97 3.69 11.07
C LEU A 380 -23.91 4.55 10.22
N GLN A 381 -24.21 4.11 8.99
CA GLN A 381 -25.18 4.80 8.12
C GLN A 381 -26.60 4.74 8.68
N ASN A 382 -27.05 3.55 9.10
CA ASN A 382 -28.38 3.36 9.67
C ASN A 382 -28.59 4.22 10.92
N ALA A 383 -27.61 4.23 11.84
CA ALA A 383 -27.64 5.06 13.04
C ALA A 383 -27.75 6.56 12.71
N HIS A 384 -27.07 7.00 11.64
CA HIS A 384 -27.15 8.40 11.20
C HIS A 384 -28.52 8.74 10.60
N LEU A 385 -29.09 7.86 9.79
CA LEU A 385 -30.44 8.02 9.21
C LEU A 385 -31.51 8.05 10.28
N ASP A 386 -31.40 7.21 11.31
CA ASP A 386 -32.36 7.15 12.41
C ASP A 386 -32.27 8.42 13.28
N ALA A 387 -31.07 8.94 13.53
CA ALA A 387 -30.88 10.21 14.21
C ALA A 387 -31.48 11.39 13.43
N GLN A 388 -31.35 11.41 12.09
CA GLN A 388 -31.98 12.43 11.24
C GLN A 388 -33.51 12.35 11.26
N LYS A 389 -34.06 11.13 11.24
CA LYS A 389 -35.52 10.93 11.34
C LYS A 389 -36.07 11.41 12.70
N ALA A 390 -35.35 11.10 13.79
CA ALA A 390 -35.73 11.55 15.13
C ALA A 390 -35.75 13.07 15.23
N GLN A 391 -34.78 13.77 14.68
CA GLN A 391 -34.73 15.24 14.63
C GLN A 391 -35.85 15.85 13.78
N ASN A 392 -36.28 15.18 12.71
CA ASN A 392 -37.37 15.62 11.84
C ASN A 392 -38.77 15.31 12.43
N THR A 393 -38.88 14.40 13.40
CA THR A 393 -40.13 14.01 14.07
C THR A 393 -40.40 14.82 15.35
N GLU A 394 -39.40 15.42 15.96
CA GLU A 394 -39.55 16.43 17.01
C GLU A 394 -39.93 17.78 16.35
N GLY A 395 -41.16 17.80 15.87
CA GLY A 395 -41.76 18.83 15.05
C GLY A 395 -41.63 20.23 15.62
N SER A 396 -41.57 21.17 14.72
CA SER A 396 -41.72 22.61 14.93
C SER A 396 -42.72 22.96 16.04
N PRO A 397 -42.32 23.62 17.11
CA PRO A 397 -43.29 24.37 17.92
C PRO A 397 -43.76 25.54 17.05
N SER A 398 -45.07 25.61 16.83
CA SER A 398 -45.74 26.76 16.26
C SER A 398 -45.28 28.04 16.98
N MET A 399 -44.78 28.99 16.19
CA MET A 399 -44.61 30.36 16.67
C MET A 399 -45.98 30.91 17.11
N SER A 400 -46.21 30.98 18.38
CA SER A 400 -47.08 31.98 19.00
C SER A 400 -46.66 32.15 20.46
N ASP A 401 -46.24 33.39 20.74
CA ASP A 401 -46.21 34.08 22.03
C ASP A 401 -45.26 33.56 23.15
N VAL A 402 -44.25 34.27 23.47
CA VAL A 402 -44.19 35.26 24.57
C VAL A 402 -42.71 35.70 24.74
N GLY A 403 -42.58 36.98 24.86
CA GLY A 403 -41.33 37.70 24.96
C GLY A 403 -40.58 37.58 26.29
N PHE A 404 -39.35 38.07 26.19
CA PHE A 404 -38.56 38.78 27.20
C PHE A 404 -37.94 38.01 28.36
N GLN A 405 -36.65 37.81 28.41
CA GLN A 405 -35.65 38.61 29.15
C GLN A 405 -34.28 37.97 29.12
N MET A 406 -33.29 38.78 28.74
CA MET A 406 -31.87 38.50 28.96
C MET A 406 -31.55 38.54 30.45
N SER A 407 -30.85 37.55 30.95
CA SER A 407 -29.90 37.72 32.05
C SER A 407 -28.68 36.86 31.82
N ALA A 408 -27.57 37.54 31.72
CA ALA A 408 -26.24 36.95 31.75
C ALA A 408 -25.97 36.41 33.14
N SER A 409 -25.55 35.14 33.25
CA SER A 409 -24.56 34.72 34.25
C SER A 409 -24.19 33.24 34.06
N ASP A 410 -22.87 33.02 34.08
CA ASP A 410 -22.15 31.84 34.52
C ASP A 410 -21.99 30.65 33.57
N SER A 411 -20.84 30.74 32.91
CA SER A 411 -20.01 29.64 32.47
C SER A 411 -19.92 28.51 33.49
N LYS A 412 -20.55 27.38 33.21
CA LYS A 412 -20.07 26.07 33.66
C LYS A 412 -19.90 25.20 32.44
N SER A 413 -18.65 24.88 32.17
CA SER A 413 -18.23 23.86 31.20
C SER A 413 -18.80 22.52 31.63
N GLU A 414 -19.91 22.12 31.06
CA GLU A 414 -20.32 20.74 31.02
C GLU A 414 -19.43 20.05 29.99
N THR A 415 -18.48 19.25 30.47
CA THR A 415 -17.83 18.22 29.71
C THR A 415 -18.92 17.26 29.23
N GLN A 416 -19.48 17.54 28.07
CA GLN A 416 -20.24 16.55 27.32
C GLN A 416 -19.30 15.40 27.04
N ASN A 417 -19.58 14.26 27.66
CA ASN A 417 -19.09 12.94 27.26
C ASN A 417 -19.64 12.65 25.85
N SER A 418 -19.07 13.29 24.83
CA SER A 418 -19.34 12.94 23.44
C SER A 418 -18.79 11.53 23.23
N LYS A 419 -19.69 10.57 22.93
CA LYS A 419 -19.30 9.25 22.45
C LYS A 419 -18.23 9.43 21.39
N PRO A 420 -17.18 8.58 21.36
CA PRO A 420 -16.16 8.68 20.33
C PRO A 420 -16.82 8.58 18.94
N ASP A 421 -16.36 9.40 18.00
CA ASP A 421 -16.88 9.47 16.61
C ASP A 421 -16.60 8.18 15.81
N TYR A 422 -16.37 7.05 16.48
CA TYR A 422 -16.05 5.77 15.85
C TYR A 422 -16.68 4.59 16.61
N ILE A 423 -16.92 3.50 15.86
CA ILE A 423 -17.43 2.22 16.38
C ILE A 423 -16.31 1.19 16.22
N VAL A 424 -16.04 0.44 17.30
CA VAL A 424 -15.07 -0.68 17.30
C VAL A 424 -15.84 -1.99 17.24
N GLY A 425 -15.37 -2.92 16.42
CA GLY A 425 -15.94 -4.26 16.34
C GLY A 425 -14.89 -5.34 16.10
N ILE A 426 -15.26 -6.57 16.43
CA ILE A 426 -14.46 -7.78 16.24
C ILE A 426 -15.28 -8.89 15.62
N GLN A 427 -14.69 -9.71 14.76
CA GLN A 427 -15.35 -10.85 14.12
C GLN A 427 -14.34 -11.93 13.78
N LYS A 428 -14.70 -13.20 13.93
CA LYS A 428 -14.04 -14.32 13.25
C LYS A 428 -14.66 -14.49 11.87
N SER A 429 -13.86 -14.23 10.83
CA SER A 429 -14.29 -14.31 9.43
C SER A 429 -13.75 -15.58 8.81
N ARG A 430 -14.62 -16.58 8.57
CA ARG A 430 -14.25 -17.83 7.92
C ARG A 430 -14.58 -17.76 6.44
N TYR A 431 -13.55 -17.89 5.60
CA TYR A 431 -13.70 -17.84 4.16
C TYR A 431 -14.28 -19.14 3.61
N PHE A 432 -15.47 -19.07 3.03
CA PHE A 432 -16.26 -20.20 2.51
C PHE A 432 -15.48 -21.10 1.54
N GLN A 433 -14.60 -20.54 0.74
CA GLN A 433 -13.88 -21.28 -0.30
C GLN A 433 -12.60 -21.96 0.18
N THR A 434 -11.90 -21.38 1.15
CA THR A 434 -10.58 -21.84 1.60
C THR A 434 -10.60 -22.42 3.00
N ASN A 435 -11.66 -22.22 3.77
CA ASN A 435 -11.78 -22.48 5.20
C ASN A 435 -10.76 -21.73 6.07
N ASP A 436 -10.03 -20.78 5.50
CA ASP A 436 -9.17 -19.89 6.29
C ASP A 436 -10.05 -19.02 7.20
N GLU A 437 -9.68 -18.94 8.46
CA GLU A 437 -10.39 -18.12 9.45
C GLU A 437 -9.48 -17.00 9.95
N TYR A 438 -10.01 -15.78 9.93
CA TYR A 438 -9.30 -14.57 10.37
C TYR A 438 -10.01 -13.92 11.54
N LEU A 439 -9.26 -13.53 12.56
CA LEU A 439 -9.73 -12.61 13.58
C LEU A 439 -9.59 -11.18 13.04
N CYS A 440 -10.71 -10.52 12.83
CA CYS A 440 -10.77 -9.19 12.24
C CYS A 440 -11.16 -8.16 13.30
N PHE A 441 -10.27 -7.19 13.56
CA PHE A 441 -10.57 -5.99 14.34
C PHE A 441 -10.90 -4.86 13.37
N THR A 442 -11.98 -4.16 13.62
CA THR A 442 -12.44 -3.09 12.74
C THR A 442 -12.83 -1.86 13.54
N VAL A 443 -12.42 -0.69 13.04
CA VAL A 443 -12.91 0.60 13.51
C VAL A 443 -13.59 1.31 12.35
N ALA A 444 -14.86 1.67 12.50
CA ALA A 444 -15.61 2.45 11.54
C ALA A 444 -15.89 3.85 12.09
N ARG A 445 -15.73 4.88 11.24
CA ARG A 445 -15.99 6.29 11.60
C ARG A 445 -16.48 7.09 10.41
N GLN A 446 -17.13 8.20 10.69
CA GLN A 446 -17.38 9.22 9.69
C GLN A 446 -16.07 9.96 9.37
N ALA A 447 -15.69 10.02 8.10
CA ALA A 447 -14.52 10.78 7.69
C ALA A 447 -14.87 12.28 7.60
N SER A 448 -13.85 13.14 7.77
CA SER A 448 -13.99 14.60 7.74
C SER A 448 -14.55 15.18 6.44
N ASN A 449 -14.62 14.38 5.38
CA ASN A 449 -15.18 14.76 4.07
C ASN A 449 -16.62 14.25 3.85
N GLY A 450 -17.33 13.85 4.91
CA GLY A 450 -18.71 13.36 4.85
C GLY A 450 -18.85 11.92 4.32
N ARG A 451 -17.74 11.18 4.11
CA ARG A 451 -17.76 9.78 3.73
C ARG A 451 -17.49 8.90 4.94
N ASN A 452 -18.17 7.78 5.05
CA ASN A 452 -17.86 6.80 6.09
C ASN A 452 -16.63 6.00 5.68
N ALA A 453 -15.79 5.67 6.67
CA ALA A 453 -14.60 4.87 6.45
C ALA A 453 -14.46 3.80 7.52
N SER A 454 -14.06 2.59 7.14
CA SER A 454 -13.67 1.53 8.08
C SER A 454 -12.22 1.13 7.85
N LEU A 455 -11.59 0.74 8.94
CA LEU A 455 -10.22 0.25 9.00
C LEU A 455 -10.26 -1.13 9.63
N THR A 456 -9.67 -2.12 8.98
CA THR A 456 -9.67 -3.49 9.47
C THR A 456 -8.26 -4.07 9.44
N ILE A 457 -7.84 -4.67 10.54
CA ILE A 457 -6.72 -5.60 10.58
C ILE A 457 -7.28 -7.00 10.79
N GLY A 458 -6.92 -7.94 9.91
CA GLY A 458 -7.31 -9.35 10.00
C GLY A 458 -6.08 -10.21 10.22
N ILE A 459 -6.12 -11.07 11.23
CA ILE A 459 -5.03 -11.98 11.62
C ILE A 459 -5.50 -13.40 11.36
N LEU A 460 -4.76 -14.18 10.56
CA LEU A 460 -5.08 -15.59 10.34
C LEU A 460 -5.02 -16.35 11.67
N ILE A 461 -6.05 -17.13 11.95
CA ILE A 461 -6.13 -17.97 13.17
C ILE A 461 -5.31 -19.24 12.95
N ASP A 462 -4.00 -19.09 12.89
CA ASP A 462 -3.03 -20.18 12.84
C ASP A 462 -2.55 -20.60 14.24
N ALA A 463 -1.51 -21.44 14.32
CA ALA A 463 -0.97 -21.92 15.57
C ALA A 463 -0.41 -20.81 16.47
N GLU A 464 0.25 -19.80 15.87
CA GLU A 464 0.80 -18.68 16.63
C GLU A 464 -0.31 -17.74 17.13
N ALA A 465 -1.32 -17.46 16.32
CA ALA A 465 -2.47 -16.66 16.76
C ALA A 465 -3.21 -17.32 17.93
N LYS A 466 -3.43 -18.66 17.87
CA LYS A 466 -4.05 -19.44 18.96
C LYS A 466 -3.22 -19.42 20.26
N LYS A 467 -1.91 -19.32 20.16
CA LYS A 467 -1.01 -19.25 21.30
C LYS A 467 -0.95 -17.86 21.92
N ARG A 468 -1.02 -16.81 21.08
CA ARG A 468 -0.79 -15.43 21.51
C ARG A 468 -2.06 -14.69 21.94
N ILE A 469 -3.21 -15.01 21.37
CA ILE A 469 -4.47 -14.30 21.59
C ILE A 469 -5.33 -15.11 22.55
N CYS A 470 -5.31 -14.77 23.83
CA CYS A 470 -5.97 -15.55 24.87
C CYS A 470 -7.51 -15.51 24.77
N PHE A 471 -8.09 -14.38 24.37
CA PHE A 471 -9.53 -14.21 24.18
C PHE A 471 -10.08 -14.81 22.87
N LEU A 472 -9.27 -15.49 22.09
CA LEU A 472 -9.69 -16.02 20.78
C LEU A 472 -10.93 -16.93 20.86
N ASN A 473 -11.09 -17.66 21.98
CA ASN A 473 -12.21 -18.57 22.20
C ASN A 473 -13.39 -17.92 22.96
N ASP A 474 -13.38 -16.61 23.15
CA ASP A 474 -14.49 -15.90 23.76
C ASP A 474 -15.77 -16.10 22.92
N PRO A 475 -16.85 -16.66 23.52
CA PRO A 475 -18.10 -16.91 22.80
C PRO A 475 -18.84 -15.63 22.39
N THR A 476 -18.49 -14.48 22.96
CA THR A 476 -19.07 -13.19 22.57
C THR A 476 -18.55 -12.68 21.24
N ILE A 477 -17.43 -13.22 20.74
CA ILE A 477 -16.89 -12.86 19.42
C ILE A 477 -17.70 -13.57 18.33
N PRO A 478 -18.43 -12.83 17.48
CA PRO A 478 -19.23 -13.42 16.43
C PRO A 478 -18.35 -14.10 15.39
N SER A 479 -18.79 -15.30 14.93
CA SER A 479 -18.17 -16.00 13.80
C SER A 479 -19.12 -15.96 12.62
N ARG A 480 -18.59 -15.52 11.44
CA ARG A 480 -19.37 -15.42 10.20
C ARG A 480 -18.63 -16.05 9.04
N GLU A 481 -19.37 -16.80 8.22
CA GLU A 481 -18.86 -17.22 6.92
C GLU A 481 -18.89 -16.04 5.94
N VAL A 482 -17.76 -15.82 5.26
CA VAL A 482 -17.55 -14.71 4.33
C VAL A 482 -16.99 -15.21 3.00
N SER A 483 -17.07 -14.39 1.97
CA SER A 483 -16.40 -14.58 0.69
C SER A 483 -15.63 -13.31 0.32
N THR A 484 -15.00 -13.25 -0.85
CA THR A 484 -14.36 -12.03 -1.35
C THR A 484 -15.38 -11.05 -1.91
N THR A 485 -16.09 -11.45 -2.97
CA THR A 485 -17.14 -10.65 -3.62
C THR A 485 -18.38 -11.48 -3.86
N CYS A 486 -19.53 -10.84 -4.04
CA CYS A 486 -20.79 -11.52 -4.30
C CYS A 486 -20.77 -12.28 -5.63
N GLU A 487 -20.15 -11.74 -6.66
CA GLU A 487 -20.05 -12.33 -8.00
C GLU A 487 -19.25 -13.63 -8.01
N ARG A 488 -18.30 -13.79 -7.09
CA ARG A 488 -17.43 -14.97 -6.93
C ARG A 488 -17.86 -15.90 -5.82
N CYS A 489 -18.97 -15.62 -5.16
CA CYS A 489 -19.42 -16.36 -3.99
C CYS A 489 -20.39 -17.48 -4.37
N ALA A 490 -19.99 -18.72 -4.11
CA ALA A 490 -20.84 -19.90 -4.31
C ALA A 490 -21.77 -20.20 -3.12
N MET A 491 -21.77 -19.37 -2.06
CA MET A 491 -22.63 -19.58 -0.90
C MET A 491 -24.11 -19.59 -1.31
N PRO A 492 -24.87 -20.65 -1.02
CA PRO A 492 -26.29 -20.67 -1.33
C PRO A 492 -27.07 -19.76 -0.37
N ASN A 493 -28.17 -19.21 -0.82
CA ASN A 493 -29.18 -18.50 0.01
C ASN A 493 -28.59 -17.43 0.96
N CYS A 494 -27.64 -16.64 0.48
CA CYS A 494 -27.08 -15.54 1.26
C CYS A 494 -28.05 -14.34 1.23
N GLU A 495 -28.67 -14.02 2.38
CA GLU A 495 -29.63 -12.91 2.54
C GLU A 495 -28.98 -11.53 2.34
N GLU A 496 -27.66 -11.41 2.60
CA GLU A 496 -26.91 -10.16 2.46
C GLU A 496 -26.26 -9.99 1.07
N ARG A 497 -26.59 -10.88 0.13
CA ARG A 497 -26.04 -10.86 -1.22
C ARG A 497 -26.44 -9.58 -1.96
N ALA A 498 -25.46 -8.81 -2.43
CA ALA A 498 -25.71 -7.57 -3.17
C ALA A 498 -26.02 -7.81 -4.66
N THR A 499 -25.52 -8.91 -5.25
CA THR A 499 -25.66 -9.22 -6.68
C THR A 499 -25.54 -10.72 -6.93
N PRO A 500 -26.12 -11.27 -8.01
CA PRO A 500 -25.99 -12.68 -8.37
C PRO A 500 -24.54 -13.12 -8.56
N PRO A 501 -24.21 -14.42 -8.34
CA PRO A 501 -22.85 -14.95 -8.47
C PRO A 501 -22.45 -15.17 -9.94
N LEU A 502 -22.40 -14.10 -10.72
CA LEU A 502 -22.21 -14.13 -12.17
C LEU A 502 -20.91 -14.83 -12.61
N VAL A 503 -19.82 -14.69 -11.84
CA VAL A 503 -18.55 -15.35 -12.15
C VAL A 503 -18.66 -16.87 -11.98
N ILE A 504 -19.33 -17.32 -10.93
CA ILE A 504 -19.58 -18.74 -10.69
C ILE A 504 -20.47 -19.31 -11.78
N GLN A 505 -21.59 -18.64 -12.09
CA GLN A 505 -22.54 -19.08 -13.14
C GLN A 505 -21.88 -19.21 -14.51
N ARG A 506 -21.01 -18.24 -14.89
CA ARG A 506 -20.23 -18.30 -16.13
C ARG A 506 -19.25 -19.49 -16.13
N ARG A 507 -18.59 -19.75 -15.01
CA ARG A 507 -17.66 -20.88 -14.86
C ARG A 507 -18.38 -22.21 -15.01
N GLU A 508 -19.49 -22.39 -14.33
CA GLU A 508 -20.33 -23.61 -14.43
C GLU A 508 -20.89 -23.82 -15.82
N SER A 509 -21.34 -22.75 -16.49
CA SER A 509 -21.83 -22.83 -17.87
C SER A 509 -20.73 -23.28 -18.83
N ARG A 510 -19.50 -22.73 -18.67
CA ARG A 510 -18.34 -23.15 -19.46
C ARG A 510 -17.96 -24.62 -19.19
N GLN A 511 -18.02 -25.03 -17.92
CA GLN A 511 -17.73 -26.41 -17.54
C GLN A 511 -18.75 -27.39 -18.21
N ARG A 512 -20.06 -27.13 -18.11
CA ARG A 512 -21.11 -27.92 -18.76
C ARG A 512 -20.92 -28.01 -20.28
N LEU A 513 -20.53 -26.91 -20.92
CA LEU A 513 -20.19 -26.87 -22.33
C LEU A 513 -19.00 -27.78 -22.65
N ASN A 514 -17.91 -27.70 -21.88
CA ASN A 514 -16.74 -28.54 -22.08
C ASN A 514 -17.04 -30.03 -21.85
N GLU A 515 -17.87 -30.37 -20.86
CA GLU A 515 -18.30 -31.73 -20.58
C GLU A 515 -19.17 -32.30 -21.74
N ALA A 516 -20.07 -31.46 -22.29
CA ALA A 516 -20.88 -31.84 -23.45
C ALA A 516 -20.01 -32.08 -24.69
N LEU A 517 -19.04 -31.16 -24.95
CA LEU A 517 -18.08 -31.34 -26.05
C LEU A 517 -17.24 -32.61 -25.87
N GLY A 518 -16.74 -32.86 -24.64
CA GLY A 518 -15.97 -34.06 -24.33
C GLY A 518 -16.75 -35.36 -24.58
N LYS A 519 -18.05 -35.38 -24.23
CA LYS A 519 -18.94 -36.53 -24.53
C LYS A 519 -19.11 -36.76 -26.03
N ILE A 520 -19.26 -35.70 -26.83
CA ILE A 520 -19.41 -35.81 -28.28
C ILE A 520 -18.11 -36.31 -28.92
N LEU A 521 -16.96 -35.73 -28.52
CA LEU A 521 -15.66 -36.07 -29.10
C LEU A 521 -15.15 -37.46 -28.69
N ASN A 522 -15.59 -38.00 -27.54
CA ASN A 522 -15.21 -39.35 -27.10
C ASN A 522 -16.17 -40.45 -27.56
N ASN A 523 -17.37 -40.10 -28.03
CA ASN A 523 -18.37 -41.05 -28.51
C ASN A 523 -18.50 -41.05 -30.04
N GLY A 524 -17.73 -40.28 -30.77
CA GLY A 524 -17.57 -40.30 -32.23
C GLY A 524 -16.21 -40.84 -32.64
#